data_504bf2bff27c06ef1713e6658aab1004
#
_entry.id   504bf2bff27c06ef1713e6658aab1004
#
_cell.length_a   1.000
_cell.length_b   1.000
_cell.length_c   1.000
_cell.angle_alpha   90.00
_cell.angle_beta   90.00
_cell.angle_gamma   90.00
#
_symmetry.space_group_name_H-M   'P 1'
#
loop_
_entity.id
_entity.type
_entity.pdbx_description
1 polymer ?
#
loop_
_entity_poly.entity_id
_entity_poly.type
_entity_poly.pdbx_seq_one_letter_code
_entity_poly.pdbx_strand_id
1 'polypeptide(L)'
;MPEREEITEKYIERTIKNAFILDGIQRLNTLSRIDADKLDMSRILYCNILISDSMDRLLYRMITLNNGQKPMSARHQIEILAGNIFDFDSLPILSVTEKEKKRKKKNDEDTMNKESLIKGYLAYISNSINIDNQKIIEEKMNELIADKILNSNIASKNGEFQDVVDYISNMMGNEYLNTWFKVVNNFIGFSAAMNVSYSLIRDVNKDELQEHIELFEETFSAIDVSKIKLGMARRRMVKFYFENFHKFSNYGYSDLLDAISQEL
;
A
#
# COMPACT_ATOMS: atom_id res chain seq x y z
N MET A 1 2.50 11.88 -28.35
CA MET A 1 3.97 12.05 -28.21
C MET A 1 4.47 12.77 -29.46
N PRO A 2 5.35 13.79 -29.37
CA PRO A 2 6.03 14.31 -30.54
C PRO A 2 6.87 13.20 -31.17
N GLU A 3 6.92 13.15 -32.50
CA GLU A 3 7.83 12.25 -33.20
C GLU A 3 9.27 12.58 -32.81
N ARG A 4 10.18 11.61 -32.86
CA ARG A 4 11.58 11.79 -32.39
C ARG A 4 12.28 12.96 -33.08
N GLU A 5 11.90 13.28 -34.31
CA GLU A 5 12.44 14.38 -35.10
C GLU A 5 11.96 15.78 -34.62
N GLU A 6 10.88 15.84 -33.79
CA GLU A 6 10.36 17.08 -33.25
C GLU A 6 10.96 17.47 -31.89
N ILE A 7 11.78 16.60 -31.29
CA ILE A 7 12.43 16.85 -30.00
C ILE A 7 13.69 17.68 -30.23
N THR A 8 13.50 18.97 -30.35
CA THR A 8 14.58 19.96 -30.50
C THR A 8 14.91 20.62 -29.17
N GLU A 9 16.05 21.30 -29.09
CA GLU A 9 16.46 22.12 -27.95
C GLU A 9 15.36 23.13 -27.56
N LYS A 10 14.76 23.78 -28.53
CA LYS A 10 13.63 24.71 -28.32
C LYS A 10 12.40 24.02 -27.73
N TYR A 11 12.13 22.78 -28.11
CA TYR A 11 11.04 22.01 -27.52
C TYR A 11 11.32 21.74 -26.04
N ILE A 12 12.55 21.32 -25.73
CA ILE A 12 12.99 21.06 -24.35
C ILE A 12 12.91 22.33 -23.49
N GLU A 13 13.47 23.43 -23.96
CA GLU A 13 13.43 24.71 -23.27
C GLU A 13 12.00 25.18 -22.91
N ARG A 14 11.07 24.95 -23.83
CA ARG A 14 9.65 25.31 -23.61
C ARG A 14 8.96 24.41 -22.60
N THR A 15 9.25 23.11 -22.61
CA THR A 15 8.53 22.10 -21.84
C THR A 15 9.14 21.81 -20.49
N ILE A 16 10.47 22.06 -20.32
CA ILE A 16 11.19 21.76 -19.09
C ILE A 16 10.66 22.50 -17.87
N LYS A 17 10.00 23.63 -18.06
CA LYS A 17 9.38 24.40 -16.95
C LYS A 17 8.27 23.62 -16.23
N ASN A 18 7.64 22.68 -16.94
CA ASN A 18 6.59 21.81 -16.40
C ASN A 18 7.12 20.41 -16.04
N ALA A 19 8.43 20.20 -16.16
CA ALA A 19 9.06 18.95 -15.82
C ALA A 19 9.25 18.82 -14.31
N PHE A 20 9.39 17.58 -13.85
CA PHE A 20 9.75 17.29 -12.46
C PHE A 20 11.03 16.46 -12.41
N ILE A 21 11.67 16.49 -11.25
CA ILE A 21 12.92 15.76 -11.02
C ILE A 21 12.58 14.33 -10.65
N LEU A 22 12.91 13.38 -11.54
CA LEU A 22 12.66 11.97 -11.33
C LEU A 22 13.70 11.34 -10.38
N ASP A 23 14.97 11.74 -10.52
CA ASP A 23 16.09 11.33 -9.65
C ASP A 23 17.07 12.49 -9.46
N GLY A 24 17.85 12.44 -8.37
CA GLY A 24 18.91 13.43 -8.09
C GLY A 24 18.44 14.65 -7.29
N ILE A 25 17.21 14.68 -6.74
CA ILE A 25 16.71 15.81 -5.94
C ILE A 25 17.62 16.16 -4.76
N GLN A 26 18.20 15.15 -4.10
CA GLN A 26 19.13 15.36 -2.98
C GLN A 26 20.43 16.03 -3.45
N ARG A 27 20.94 15.63 -4.62
CA ARG A 27 22.14 16.22 -5.24
C ARG A 27 21.89 17.68 -5.61
N LEU A 28 20.74 17.97 -6.22
CA LEU A 28 20.36 19.35 -6.56
C LEU A 28 20.13 20.21 -5.31
N ASN A 29 19.48 19.67 -4.28
CA ASN A 29 19.32 20.36 -3.00
C ASN A 29 20.66 20.62 -2.31
N THR A 30 21.65 19.75 -2.46
CA THR A 30 22.98 19.97 -1.93
C THR A 30 23.67 21.08 -2.71
N LEU A 31 23.61 21.05 -4.04
CA LEU A 31 24.17 22.10 -4.90
C LEU A 31 23.54 23.48 -4.61
N SER A 32 22.21 23.53 -4.42
CA SER A 32 21.51 24.79 -4.13
C SER A 32 21.87 25.43 -2.77
N ARG A 33 22.48 24.66 -1.85
CA ARG A 33 22.91 25.13 -0.53
C ARG A 33 24.37 25.57 -0.49
N ILE A 34 25.12 25.34 -1.55
CA ILE A 34 26.51 25.76 -1.64
C ILE A 34 26.55 27.25 -2.03
N ASP A 35 27.36 28.03 -1.33
CA ASP A 35 27.58 29.43 -1.68
C ASP A 35 28.09 29.52 -3.13
N ALA A 36 27.56 30.45 -3.91
CA ALA A 36 27.92 30.62 -5.32
C ALA A 36 29.44 30.78 -5.54
N ASP A 37 30.12 31.43 -4.62
CA ASP A 37 31.57 31.65 -4.66
C ASP A 37 32.41 30.38 -4.48
N LYS A 38 31.80 29.32 -3.97
CA LYS A 38 32.44 28.00 -3.77
C LYS A 38 32.12 27.02 -4.88
N LEU A 39 31.18 27.38 -5.78
CA LEU A 39 30.85 26.58 -6.94
C LEU A 39 31.80 26.85 -8.09
N ASP A 40 32.47 25.79 -8.57
CA ASP A 40 33.23 25.87 -9.80
C ASP A 40 32.26 25.86 -10.99
N MET A 41 31.91 27.06 -11.46
CA MET A 41 30.97 27.25 -12.57
C MET A 41 31.50 26.75 -13.92
N SER A 42 32.76 26.32 -14.01
CA SER A 42 33.32 25.68 -15.23
C SER A 42 32.94 24.20 -15.35
N ARG A 43 32.42 23.61 -14.29
CA ARG A 43 31.99 22.19 -14.31
C ARG A 43 30.68 22.01 -15.04
N ILE A 44 30.65 21.01 -15.88
CA ILE A 44 29.46 20.63 -16.67
C ILE A 44 28.58 19.69 -15.86
N LEU A 45 27.30 20.02 -15.75
CA LEU A 45 26.28 19.15 -15.19
C LEU A 45 25.60 18.36 -16.32
N TYR A 46 25.72 17.04 -16.27
CA TYR A 46 25.05 16.16 -17.22
C TYR A 46 23.66 15.78 -16.67
N CYS A 47 22.62 16.04 -17.46
CA CYS A 47 21.25 15.71 -17.14
C CYS A 47 20.68 14.76 -18.21
N ASN A 48 19.94 13.75 -17.76
CA ASN A 48 19.14 12.90 -18.63
C ASN A 48 17.69 13.41 -18.61
N ILE A 49 17.16 13.76 -19.78
CA ILE A 49 15.76 14.18 -19.92
C ILE A 49 14.96 12.99 -20.43
N LEU A 50 13.95 12.57 -19.66
CA LEU A 50 13.04 11.50 -20.05
C LEU A 50 11.72 12.12 -20.50
N ILE A 51 11.30 11.77 -21.71
CA ILE A 51 10.02 12.16 -22.28
C ILE A 51 9.16 10.91 -22.36
N SER A 52 7.98 10.96 -21.79
CA SER A 52 7.04 9.82 -21.75
C SER A 52 5.64 10.30 -22.04
N ASP A 53 4.83 9.41 -22.59
CA ASP A 53 3.41 9.60 -22.86
C ASP A 53 2.53 9.28 -21.65
N SER A 54 3.09 8.64 -20.63
CA SER A 54 2.35 8.32 -19.40
C SER A 54 3.22 8.40 -18.15
N MET A 55 2.59 8.72 -17.03
CA MET A 55 3.22 8.71 -15.70
C MET A 55 3.70 7.29 -15.33
N ASP A 56 2.95 6.27 -15.69
CA ASP A 56 3.28 4.87 -15.39
C ASP A 56 4.61 4.44 -16.00
N ARG A 57 4.87 4.84 -17.25
CA ARG A 57 6.15 4.58 -17.92
C ARG A 57 7.31 5.34 -17.28
N LEU A 58 7.08 6.57 -16.81
CA LEU A 58 8.08 7.32 -16.04
C LEU A 58 8.40 6.65 -14.71
N LEU A 59 7.38 6.19 -13.99
CA LEU A 59 7.55 5.45 -12.73
C LEU A 59 8.30 4.13 -12.94
N TYR A 60 7.97 3.38 -13.97
CA TYR A 60 8.71 2.19 -14.35
C TYR A 60 10.20 2.49 -14.60
N ARG A 61 10.48 3.58 -15.35
CA ARG A 61 11.85 4.02 -15.60
C ARG A 61 12.55 4.44 -14.31
N MET A 62 11.90 5.14 -13.42
CA MET A 62 12.45 5.54 -12.12
C MET A 62 12.90 4.32 -11.31
N ILE A 63 12.07 3.27 -11.27
CA ILE A 63 12.37 2.04 -10.55
C ILE A 63 13.54 1.31 -11.18
N THR A 64 13.53 1.14 -12.51
CA THR A 64 14.58 0.41 -13.23
C THR A 64 15.94 1.13 -13.25
N LEU A 65 15.95 2.46 -13.30
CA LEU A 65 17.18 3.26 -13.25
C LEU A 65 17.85 3.20 -11.86
N ASN A 66 17.08 3.05 -10.81
CA ASN A 66 17.60 3.00 -9.44
C ASN A 66 18.13 1.62 -9.02
N ASN A 67 17.90 0.56 -9.80
CA ASN A 67 18.37 -0.80 -9.48
C ASN A 67 19.90 -0.97 -9.50
N GLY A 68 20.66 -0.02 -10.06
CA GLY A 68 22.14 -0.03 -10.08
C GLY A 68 22.81 0.91 -9.07
N GLN A 69 22.03 1.70 -8.32
CA GLN A 69 22.51 2.63 -7.30
C GLN A 69 22.01 2.19 -5.92
N LYS A 70 22.28 2.99 -4.87
CA LYS A 70 21.70 2.73 -3.55
C LYS A 70 20.16 2.72 -3.72
N PRO A 71 19.51 1.55 -3.64
CA PRO A 71 18.10 1.45 -4.01
C PRO A 71 17.28 2.36 -3.10
N MET A 72 16.24 2.98 -3.66
CA MET A 72 15.20 3.60 -2.84
C MET A 72 14.70 2.58 -1.81
N SER A 73 14.46 3.01 -0.59
CA SER A 73 13.86 2.08 0.38
C SER A 73 12.53 1.55 -0.17
N ALA A 74 12.23 0.28 0.06
CA ALA A 74 10.96 -0.34 -0.35
C ALA A 74 9.74 0.52 0.11
N ARG A 75 9.85 1.13 1.28
CA ARG A 75 8.83 2.07 1.78
C ARG A 75 8.60 3.25 0.84
N HIS A 76 9.66 3.89 0.36
CA HIS A 76 9.53 5.06 -0.52
C HIS A 76 9.03 4.69 -1.91
N GLN A 77 9.44 3.52 -2.42
CA GLN A 77 8.90 2.97 -3.68
C GLN A 77 7.39 2.71 -3.55
N ILE A 78 6.95 2.11 -2.43
CA ILE A 78 5.55 1.87 -2.11
C ILE A 78 4.76 3.18 -2.07
N GLU A 79 5.26 4.20 -1.38
CA GLU A 79 4.57 5.50 -1.24
C GLU A 79 4.35 6.17 -2.60
N ILE A 80 5.35 6.13 -3.47
CA ILE A 80 5.27 6.72 -4.82
C ILE A 80 4.30 5.94 -5.70
N LEU A 81 4.38 4.61 -5.71
CA LEU A 81 3.54 3.79 -6.58
C LEU A 81 2.10 3.76 -6.13
N ALA A 82 1.87 3.58 -4.85
CA ALA A 82 0.53 3.57 -4.31
C ALA A 82 -0.21 4.86 -4.62
N GLY A 83 0.47 6.02 -4.48
CA GLY A 83 -0.12 7.32 -4.82
C GLY A 83 -0.43 7.53 -6.31
N ASN A 84 0.15 6.74 -7.20
CA ASN A 84 -0.06 6.84 -8.65
C ASN A 84 -0.95 5.74 -9.22
N ILE A 85 -1.06 4.60 -8.51
CA ILE A 85 -1.88 3.46 -8.95
C ILE A 85 -3.28 3.53 -8.35
N PHE A 86 -3.39 4.02 -7.13
CA PHE A 86 -4.63 4.08 -6.38
C PHE A 86 -4.81 5.46 -5.75
N ASP A 87 -5.97 6.05 -5.92
CA ASP A 87 -6.32 7.34 -5.31
C ASP A 87 -6.73 7.16 -3.86
N PHE A 88 -5.73 7.13 -2.95
CA PHE A 88 -5.98 7.03 -1.51
C PHE A 88 -6.68 8.26 -0.93
N ASP A 89 -6.61 9.39 -1.61
CA ASP A 89 -7.19 10.65 -1.13
C ASP A 89 -8.70 10.70 -1.38
N SER A 90 -9.22 9.84 -2.27
CA SER A 90 -10.66 9.65 -2.51
C SER A 90 -11.33 8.68 -1.54
N LEU A 91 -10.55 7.97 -0.69
CA LEU A 91 -11.11 7.00 0.24
C LEU A 91 -11.92 7.68 1.34
N PRO A 92 -13.05 7.08 1.79
CA PRO A 92 -13.86 7.59 2.89
C PRO A 92 -13.09 7.58 4.22
N ILE A 93 -12.05 6.77 4.32
CA ILE A 93 -11.13 6.75 5.46
C ILE A 93 -10.07 7.82 5.22
N LEU A 94 -10.15 8.93 5.96
CA LEU A 94 -9.17 10.00 5.89
C LEU A 94 -7.77 9.47 6.24
N SER A 95 -6.90 9.41 5.23
CA SER A 95 -5.50 9.08 5.41
C SER A 95 -4.75 10.31 5.92
N VAL A 96 -4.41 10.33 7.21
CA VAL A 96 -3.62 11.42 7.80
C VAL A 96 -2.15 11.00 7.88
N THR A 97 -1.24 11.82 7.33
CA THR A 97 0.19 11.58 7.49
C THR A 97 0.61 11.75 8.94
N GLU A 98 1.65 11.04 9.41
CA GLU A 98 2.14 11.18 10.80
C GLU A 98 2.49 12.64 11.19
N LYS A 99 2.88 13.48 10.21
CA LYS A 99 3.16 14.90 10.43
C LYS A 99 1.89 15.71 10.72
N GLU A 100 0.78 15.31 10.13
CA GLU A 100 -0.52 15.96 10.32
C GLU A 100 -1.19 15.50 11.62
N LYS A 101 -0.99 14.23 12.04
CA LYS A 101 -1.43 13.72 13.36
C LYS A 101 -0.90 14.56 14.52
N LYS A 102 0.33 15.09 14.43
CA LYS A 102 0.91 15.98 15.46
C LYS A 102 0.30 17.39 15.48
N ARG A 103 -0.38 17.80 14.41
CA ARG A 103 -0.99 19.13 14.26
C ARG A 103 -2.49 19.16 14.52
N LYS A 104 -3.18 18.05 14.29
CA LYS A 104 -4.63 17.93 14.55
C LYS A 104 -4.87 17.42 15.96
N LYS A 105 -5.74 18.14 16.69
CA LYS A 105 -6.24 17.73 18.01
C LYS A 105 -7.07 16.46 17.88
N LYS A 106 -6.90 15.57 18.77
CA LYS A 106 -7.49 14.35 19.32
C LYS A 106 -8.89 13.84 18.86
N ASN A 107 -9.53 14.36 17.80
CA ASN A 107 -10.90 14.03 17.43
C ASN A 107 -11.08 13.37 16.05
N ASP A 108 -10.01 12.87 15.40
CA ASP A 108 -10.16 12.09 14.17
C ASP A 108 -10.20 10.59 14.52
N GLU A 109 -11.31 10.15 15.09
CA GLU A 109 -11.48 8.76 15.56
C GLU A 109 -11.53 7.74 14.42
N ASP A 110 -11.88 8.16 13.21
CA ASP A 110 -12.08 7.27 12.06
C ASP A 110 -10.95 7.31 11.01
N THR A 111 -9.72 7.73 11.39
CA THR A 111 -8.62 7.85 10.45
C THR A 111 -7.64 6.71 10.52
N MET A 112 -7.29 6.14 9.37
CA MET A 112 -6.20 5.19 9.22
C MET A 112 -4.92 5.86 8.71
N ASN A 113 -3.76 5.31 9.11
CA ASN A 113 -2.46 5.76 8.59
C ASN A 113 -2.35 5.39 7.10
N LYS A 114 -1.93 6.33 6.26
CA LYS A 114 -1.71 6.13 4.82
C LYS A 114 -0.78 4.94 4.53
N GLU A 115 0.27 4.75 5.33
CA GLU A 115 1.17 3.60 5.21
C GLU A 115 0.44 2.27 5.44
N SER A 116 -0.50 2.22 6.39
CA SER A 116 -1.29 1.02 6.64
C SER A 116 -2.24 0.72 5.49
N LEU A 117 -2.89 1.74 4.91
CA LEU A 117 -3.75 1.59 3.73
C LEU A 117 -2.97 1.06 2.53
N ILE A 118 -1.77 1.59 2.30
CA ILE A 118 -0.87 1.10 1.25
C ILE A 118 -0.50 -0.37 1.46
N LYS A 119 -0.18 -0.76 2.69
CA LYS A 119 0.12 -2.16 3.03
C LYS A 119 -1.08 -3.07 2.81
N GLY A 120 -2.27 -2.64 3.19
CA GLY A 120 -3.51 -3.37 2.92
C GLY A 120 -3.77 -3.53 1.42
N TYR A 121 -3.62 -2.45 0.65
CA TYR A 121 -3.74 -2.51 -0.80
C TYR A 121 -2.78 -3.53 -1.42
N LEU A 122 -1.50 -3.49 -1.05
CA LEU A 122 -0.51 -4.46 -1.52
C LEU A 122 -0.86 -5.89 -1.14
N ALA A 123 -1.33 -6.10 0.10
CA ALA A 123 -1.76 -7.41 0.57
C ALA A 123 -2.97 -7.92 -0.23
N TYR A 124 -3.94 -7.06 -0.51
CA TYR A 124 -5.11 -7.35 -1.33
C TYR A 124 -4.70 -7.79 -2.75
N ILE A 125 -3.98 -6.94 -3.49
CA ILE A 125 -3.64 -7.22 -4.89
C ILE A 125 -2.68 -8.39 -5.06
N SER A 126 -1.80 -8.65 -4.07
CA SER A 126 -0.86 -9.79 -4.10
C SER A 126 -1.45 -11.06 -3.50
N ASN A 127 -2.63 -11.00 -2.89
CA ASN A 127 -3.19 -12.08 -2.07
C ASN A 127 -2.16 -12.65 -1.07
N SER A 128 -1.30 -11.78 -0.50
CA SER A 128 -0.16 -12.19 0.32
C SER A 128 -0.02 -11.32 1.56
N ILE A 129 0.33 -11.96 2.67
CA ILE A 129 0.67 -11.28 3.93
C ILE A 129 2.15 -10.86 4.01
N ASN A 130 3.00 -11.34 3.09
CA ASN A 130 4.46 -11.16 3.11
C ASN A 130 4.88 -9.83 2.44
N ILE A 131 4.26 -8.75 2.81
CA ILE A 131 4.45 -7.41 2.23
C ILE A 131 5.59 -6.61 2.86
N ASP A 132 6.32 -7.16 3.84
CA ASP A 132 7.47 -6.49 4.47
C ASP A 132 8.81 -6.87 3.80
N ASN A 133 8.80 -7.86 2.92
CA ASN A 133 10.00 -8.29 2.21
C ASN A 133 10.20 -7.42 0.97
N GLN A 134 11.30 -6.66 0.95
CA GLN A 134 11.64 -5.74 -0.14
C GLN A 134 11.60 -6.44 -1.51
N LYS A 135 12.13 -7.64 -1.62
CA LYS A 135 12.16 -8.39 -2.89
C LYS A 135 10.76 -8.75 -3.37
N ILE A 136 9.89 -9.23 -2.46
CA ILE A 136 8.50 -9.57 -2.79
C ILE A 136 7.73 -8.32 -3.22
N ILE A 137 7.97 -7.19 -2.53
CA ILE A 137 7.37 -5.91 -2.88
C ILE A 137 7.82 -5.47 -4.27
N GLU A 138 9.12 -5.50 -4.56
CA GLU A 138 9.67 -5.13 -5.87
C GLU A 138 9.13 -6.02 -6.99
N GLU A 139 9.07 -7.34 -6.78
CA GLU A 139 8.52 -8.30 -7.75
C GLU A 139 7.03 -8.00 -8.02
N LYS A 140 6.23 -7.83 -6.99
CA LYS A 140 4.80 -7.52 -7.14
C LYS A 140 4.53 -6.15 -7.74
N MET A 141 5.35 -5.18 -7.43
CA MET A 141 5.29 -3.85 -8.03
C MET A 141 5.62 -3.87 -9.51
N ASN A 142 6.64 -4.61 -9.91
CA ASN A 142 6.98 -4.79 -11.32
C ASN A 142 5.87 -5.51 -12.09
N GLU A 143 5.24 -6.51 -11.48
CA GLU A 143 4.08 -7.22 -12.02
C GLU A 143 2.89 -6.26 -12.20
N LEU A 144 2.57 -5.45 -11.19
CA LEU A 144 1.48 -4.47 -11.25
C LEU A 144 1.70 -3.38 -12.29
N ILE A 145 2.94 -2.88 -12.42
CA ILE A 145 3.27 -1.89 -13.43
C ILE A 145 3.16 -2.51 -14.82
N ALA A 146 3.65 -3.74 -14.99
CA ALA A 146 3.55 -4.47 -16.25
C ALA A 146 2.07 -4.70 -16.60
N ASP A 147 1.25 -5.12 -15.64
CA ASP A 147 -0.19 -5.32 -15.81
C ASP A 147 -0.91 -4.01 -16.15
N LYS A 148 -0.55 -2.90 -15.49
CA LYS A 148 -1.13 -1.58 -15.79
C LYS A 148 -0.76 -1.07 -17.19
N ILE A 149 0.44 -1.39 -17.66
CA ILE A 149 0.90 -1.02 -19.01
C ILE A 149 0.26 -1.91 -20.08
N LEU A 150 0.05 -3.20 -19.77
CA LEU A 150 -0.37 -4.21 -20.74
C LEU A 150 -1.88 -4.49 -20.71
N ASN A 151 -2.55 -4.32 -19.59
CA ASN A 151 -3.93 -4.76 -19.37
C ASN A 151 -4.77 -3.75 -18.58
N SER A 152 -6.04 -3.60 -19.00
CA SER A 152 -7.07 -2.81 -18.29
C SER A 152 -7.54 -3.42 -16.94
N ASN A 153 -7.03 -4.58 -16.56
CA ASN A 153 -7.51 -5.34 -15.38
C ASN A 153 -7.20 -4.69 -14.02
N ILE A 154 -6.26 -3.74 -13.96
CA ILE A 154 -5.97 -3.03 -12.71
C ILE A 154 -7.11 -2.07 -12.33
N ALA A 155 -7.79 -1.50 -13.30
CA ALA A 155 -8.92 -0.62 -13.01
C ALA A 155 -10.06 -1.36 -12.29
N SER A 156 -10.31 -2.64 -12.65
CA SER A 156 -11.31 -3.47 -11.94
C SER A 156 -10.85 -3.80 -10.52
N LYS A 157 -9.62 -4.24 -10.33
CA LYS A 157 -9.07 -4.54 -9.00
C LYS A 157 -9.01 -3.33 -8.07
N ASN A 158 -8.78 -2.13 -8.62
CA ASN A 158 -8.85 -0.89 -7.85
C ASN A 158 -10.28 -0.60 -7.38
N GLY A 159 -11.28 -0.80 -8.24
CA GLY A 159 -12.69 -0.68 -7.87
C GLY A 159 -13.07 -1.67 -6.77
N GLU A 160 -12.67 -2.93 -6.91
CA GLU A 160 -12.92 -3.97 -5.92
C GLU A 160 -12.24 -3.67 -4.56
N PHE A 161 -11.03 -3.11 -4.55
CA PHE A 161 -10.39 -2.68 -3.29
C PHE A 161 -11.08 -1.45 -2.68
N GLN A 162 -11.59 -0.53 -3.50
CA GLN A 162 -12.41 0.58 -3.02
C GLN A 162 -13.62 0.05 -2.26
N ASP A 163 -14.33 -0.94 -2.81
CA ASP A 163 -15.49 -1.56 -2.15
C ASP A 163 -15.12 -2.19 -0.79
N VAL A 164 -13.94 -2.81 -0.70
CA VAL A 164 -13.42 -3.35 0.58
C VAL A 164 -13.17 -2.23 1.59
N VAL A 165 -12.60 -1.11 1.16
CA VAL A 165 -12.34 0.02 2.05
C VAL A 165 -13.64 0.70 2.46
N ASP A 166 -14.61 0.81 1.58
CA ASP A 166 -15.94 1.35 1.89
C ASP A 166 -16.66 0.48 2.93
N TYR A 167 -16.58 -0.85 2.79
CA TYR A 167 -17.06 -1.79 3.80
C TYR A 167 -16.38 -1.58 5.15
N ILE A 168 -15.04 -1.53 5.19
CA ILE A 168 -14.29 -1.29 6.43
C ILE A 168 -14.67 0.05 7.05
N SER A 169 -14.80 1.11 6.26
CA SER A 169 -15.23 2.43 6.73
C SER A 169 -16.59 2.37 7.43
N ASN A 170 -17.53 1.62 6.85
CA ASN A 170 -18.82 1.40 7.48
C ASN A 170 -18.71 0.62 8.80
N MET A 171 -17.85 -0.40 8.86
CA MET A 171 -17.62 -1.19 10.08
C MET A 171 -16.96 -0.36 11.18
N MET A 172 -16.08 0.57 10.84
CA MET A 172 -15.38 1.44 11.80
C MET A 172 -16.30 2.41 12.57
N GLY A 173 -17.54 2.56 12.17
CA GLY A 173 -18.57 3.21 13.01
C GLY A 173 -18.89 2.47 14.31
N ASN A 174 -18.39 1.25 14.52
CA ASN A 174 -18.39 0.52 15.79
C ASN A 174 -17.01 0.68 16.45
N GLU A 175 -16.95 1.04 17.72
CA GLU A 175 -15.71 1.35 18.45
C GLU A 175 -14.74 0.15 18.52
N TYR A 176 -15.28 -1.05 18.76
CA TYR A 176 -14.48 -2.28 18.79
C TYR A 176 -13.85 -2.58 17.45
N LEU A 177 -14.65 -2.57 16.37
CA LEU A 177 -14.19 -2.81 15.02
C LEU A 177 -13.20 -1.75 14.54
N ASN A 178 -13.43 -0.47 14.89
CA ASN A 178 -12.50 0.63 14.62
C ASN A 178 -11.13 0.34 15.23
N THR A 179 -11.10 -0.03 16.52
CA THR A 179 -9.85 -0.37 17.19
C THR A 179 -9.17 -1.58 16.54
N TRP A 180 -9.95 -2.58 16.19
CA TRP A 180 -9.42 -3.81 15.56
C TRP A 180 -8.80 -3.57 14.18
N PHE A 181 -9.48 -2.82 13.30
CA PHE A 181 -8.96 -2.50 11.97
C PHE A 181 -7.75 -1.57 11.99
N LYS A 182 -7.59 -0.73 13.01
CA LYS A 182 -6.40 0.12 13.20
C LYS A 182 -5.13 -0.65 13.54
N VAL A 183 -5.26 -1.90 13.97
CA VAL A 183 -4.10 -2.78 14.14
C VAL A 183 -3.59 -3.21 12.77
N VAL A 184 -2.42 -2.73 12.38
CA VAL A 184 -1.83 -2.91 11.03
C VAL A 184 -1.81 -4.37 10.59
N ASN A 185 -1.49 -5.30 11.48
CA ASN A 185 -1.42 -6.72 11.16
C ASN A 185 -2.81 -7.33 10.90
N ASN A 186 -3.85 -6.85 11.58
CA ASN A 186 -5.22 -7.25 11.32
C ASN A 186 -5.66 -6.75 9.95
N PHE A 187 -5.41 -5.47 9.68
CA PHE A 187 -5.77 -4.85 8.41
C PHE A 187 -5.09 -5.52 7.22
N ILE A 188 -3.79 -5.86 7.33
CA ILE A 188 -3.05 -6.59 6.29
C ILE A 188 -3.65 -7.98 6.06
N GLY A 189 -3.89 -8.76 7.13
CA GLY A 189 -4.46 -10.09 7.03
C GLY A 189 -5.87 -10.07 6.43
N PHE A 190 -6.71 -9.16 6.89
CA PHE A 190 -8.05 -8.96 6.37
C PHE A 190 -8.04 -8.55 4.89
N SER A 191 -7.27 -7.54 4.53
CA SER A 191 -7.16 -7.07 3.15
C SER A 191 -6.69 -8.19 2.20
N ALA A 192 -5.71 -9.00 2.62
CA ALA A 192 -5.25 -10.15 1.82
C ALA A 192 -6.38 -11.17 1.59
N ALA A 193 -7.17 -11.47 2.63
CA ALA A 193 -8.31 -12.40 2.53
C ALA A 193 -9.40 -11.88 1.60
N MET A 194 -9.67 -10.56 1.60
CA MET A 194 -10.73 -9.94 0.79
C MET A 194 -10.52 -10.12 -0.71
N ASN A 195 -9.32 -10.41 -1.17
CA ASN A 195 -9.09 -10.73 -2.59
C ASN A 195 -9.96 -11.90 -3.08
N VAL A 196 -10.24 -12.87 -2.21
CA VAL A 196 -11.00 -14.09 -2.56
C VAL A 196 -12.34 -14.22 -1.83
N SER A 197 -12.50 -13.56 -0.68
CA SER A 197 -13.65 -13.76 0.21
C SER A 197 -14.58 -12.56 0.35
N TYR A 198 -14.32 -11.45 -0.34
CA TYR A 198 -15.13 -10.24 -0.20
C TYR A 198 -16.61 -10.47 -0.45
N SER A 199 -16.95 -11.24 -1.48
CA SER A 199 -18.35 -11.58 -1.82
C SER A 199 -19.10 -12.29 -0.69
N LEU A 200 -18.40 -12.96 0.23
CA LEU A 200 -18.98 -13.68 1.37
C LEU A 200 -19.16 -12.79 2.60
N ILE A 201 -18.42 -11.68 2.66
CA ILE A 201 -18.32 -10.84 3.86
C ILE A 201 -19.04 -9.50 3.69
N ARG A 202 -19.19 -9.01 2.47
CA ARG A 202 -19.74 -7.68 2.18
C ARG A 202 -21.15 -7.44 2.74
N ASP A 203 -21.93 -8.49 2.95
CA ASP A 203 -23.30 -8.43 3.45
C ASP A 203 -23.38 -8.64 4.97
N VAL A 204 -22.25 -8.95 5.63
CA VAL A 204 -22.16 -9.13 7.09
C VAL A 204 -22.25 -7.77 7.76
N ASN A 205 -23.16 -7.63 8.73
CA ASN A 205 -23.36 -6.38 9.45
C ASN A 205 -22.34 -6.20 10.60
N LYS A 206 -22.38 -5.01 11.26
CA LYS A 206 -21.41 -4.62 12.29
C LYS A 206 -21.44 -5.54 13.51
N ASP A 207 -22.63 -5.87 13.99
CA ASP A 207 -22.80 -6.65 15.21
C ASP A 207 -22.34 -8.10 14.97
N GLU A 208 -22.75 -8.66 13.86
CA GLU A 208 -22.32 -9.99 13.42
C GLU A 208 -20.80 -10.08 13.21
N LEU A 209 -20.20 -9.09 12.52
CA LEU A 209 -18.76 -9.04 12.32
C LEU A 209 -18.01 -8.92 13.64
N GLN A 210 -18.53 -8.13 14.60
CA GLN A 210 -17.95 -8.01 15.92
C GLN A 210 -17.95 -9.35 16.66
N GLU A 211 -19.08 -10.06 16.70
CA GLU A 211 -19.19 -11.37 17.36
C GLU A 211 -18.18 -12.37 16.77
N HIS A 212 -18.03 -12.40 15.44
CA HIS A 212 -17.06 -13.26 14.78
C HIS A 212 -15.62 -12.89 15.12
N ILE A 213 -15.28 -11.61 15.17
CA ILE A 213 -13.96 -11.16 15.53
C ILE A 213 -13.67 -11.41 17.02
N GLU A 214 -14.63 -11.22 17.91
CA GLU A 214 -14.47 -11.54 19.34
C GLU A 214 -14.15 -13.02 19.54
N LEU A 215 -14.88 -13.92 18.89
CA LEU A 215 -14.61 -15.36 18.93
C LEU A 215 -13.23 -15.69 18.36
N PHE A 216 -12.83 -15.05 17.26
CA PHE A 216 -11.49 -15.21 16.71
C PHE A 216 -10.41 -14.73 17.70
N GLU A 217 -10.59 -13.57 18.35
CA GLU A 217 -9.63 -13.02 19.31
C GLU A 217 -9.49 -13.91 20.53
N GLU A 218 -10.59 -14.39 21.08
CA GLU A 218 -10.60 -15.33 22.20
C GLU A 218 -9.83 -16.58 21.83
N THR A 219 -10.10 -17.16 20.67
CA THR A 219 -9.45 -18.37 20.16
C THR A 219 -7.96 -18.14 19.92
N PHE A 220 -7.59 -17.06 19.25
CA PHE A 220 -6.19 -16.74 18.95
C PHE A 220 -5.37 -16.47 20.20
N SER A 221 -5.97 -15.86 21.23
CA SER A 221 -5.29 -15.57 22.50
C SER A 221 -4.96 -16.82 23.31
N ALA A 222 -5.68 -17.91 23.09
CA ALA A 222 -5.44 -19.20 23.74
C ALA A 222 -4.25 -19.96 23.15
N ILE A 223 -3.75 -19.55 21.99
CA ILE A 223 -2.68 -20.24 21.28
C ILE A 223 -1.32 -19.71 21.72
N ASP A 224 -0.39 -20.60 22.06
CA ASP A 224 0.99 -20.23 22.38
C ASP A 224 1.79 -19.92 21.10
N VAL A 225 1.85 -18.63 20.76
CA VAL A 225 2.63 -18.12 19.63
C VAL A 225 4.06 -17.73 20.00
N SER A 226 4.57 -18.14 21.17
CA SER A 226 5.89 -17.73 21.69
C SER A 226 7.06 -18.09 20.78
N LYS A 227 6.90 -19.10 19.93
CA LYS A 227 7.92 -19.59 18.98
C LYS A 227 7.85 -18.96 17.60
N ILE A 228 6.87 -18.09 17.32
CA ILE A 228 6.61 -17.51 16.00
C ILE A 228 6.71 -15.98 16.09
N LYS A 229 7.12 -15.32 15.01
CA LYS A 229 7.02 -13.85 14.93
C LYS A 229 5.55 -13.45 15.05
N LEU A 230 5.15 -12.97 16.21
CA LEU A 230 3.75 -12.68 16.58
C LEU A 230 2.99 -11.90 15.51
N GLY A 231 3.62 -10.88 14.93
CA GLY A 231 2.97 -10.07 13.88
C GLY A 231 2.68 -10.84 12.59
N MET A 232 3.55 -11.79 12.22
CA MET A 232 3.35 -12.61 11.03
C MET A 232 2.30 -13.70 11.25
N ALA A 233 2.34 -14.35 12.44
CA ALA A 233 1.30 -15.29 12.84
C ALA A 233 -0.08 -14.63 12.85
N ARG A 234 -0.16 -13.41 13.39
CA ARG A 234 -1.38 -12.62 13.39
C ARG A 234 -1.97 -12.39 12.01
N ARG A 235 -1.14 -11.91 11.06
CA ARG A 235 -1.57 -11.71 9.65
C ARG A 235 -2.05 -13.00 9.01
N ARG A 236 -1.30 -14.10 9.24
CA ARG A 236 -1.63 -15.43 8.69
C ARG A 236 -2.98 -15.91 9.21
N MET A 237 -3.20 -15.83 10.53
CA MET A 237 -4.44 -16.31 11.12
C MET A 237 -5.64 -15.46 10.77
N VAL A 238 -5.50 -14.14 10.71
CA VAL A 238 -6.57 -13.26 10.22
C VAL A 238 -6.92 -13.59 8.76
N LYS A 239 -5.91 -13.74 7.90
CA LYS A 239 -6.14 -14.14 6.50
C LYS A 239 -6.86 -15.48 6.43
N PHE A 240 -6.34 -16.49 7.12
CA PHE A 240 -6.92 -17.85 7.15
C PHE A 240 -8.38 -17.86 7.64
N TYR A 241 -8.67 -17.12 8.71
CA TYR A 241 -10.02 -17.00 9.24
C TYR A 241 -11.01 -16.44 8.21
N PHE A 242 -10.67 -15.31 7.60
CA PHE A 242 -11.56 -14.64 6.67
C PHE A 242 -11.63 -15.33 5.30
N GLU A 243 -10.61 -16.02 4.84
CA GLU A 243 -10.68 -16.87 3.64
C GLU A 243 -11.63 -18.06 3.83
N ASN A 244 -11.76 -18.54 5.05
CA ASN A 244 -12.66 -19.65 5.42
C ASN A 244 -13.91 -19.19 6.16
N PHE A 245 -14.29 -17.92 6.05
CA PHE A 245 -15.37 -17.31 6.82
C PHE A 245 -16.69 -18.09 6.70
N HIS A 246 -17.07 -18.55 5.51
CA HIS A 246 -18.28 -19.33 5.27
C HIS A 246 -18.35 -20.62 6.11
N LYS A 247 -17.20 -21.18 6.46
CA LYS A 247 -17.08 -22.37 7.30
C LYS A 247 -17.02 -21.99 8.78
N PHE A 248 -16.19 -21.03 9.12
CA PHE A 248 -15.90 -20.65 10.50
C PHE A 248 -17.02 -19.81 11.14
N SER A 249 -17.85 -19.15 10.36
CA SER A 249 -19.05 -18.45 10.87
C SER A 249 -20.04 -19.36 11.61
N ASN A 250 -19.96 -20.67 11.40
CA ASN A 250 -20.79 -21.66 12.07
C ASN A 250 -20.04 -22.42 13.19
N TYR A 251 -18.75 -22.08 13.44
CA TYR A 251 -17.95 -22.76 14.45
C TYR A 251 -18.13 -22.15 15.83
N GLY A 252 -18.17 -23.04 16.84
CA GLY A 252 -17.96 -22.62 18.22
C GLY A 252 -16.48 -22.49 18.56
N TYR A 253 -16.20 -22.06 19.79
CA TYR A 253 -14.84 -21.83 20.27
C TYR A 253 -13.91 -23.05 20.09
N SER A 254 -14.36 -24.26 20.46
CA SER A 254 -13.53 -25.47 20.39
C SER A 254 -13.18 -25.86 18.96
N ASP A 255 -14.15 -25.79 18.04
CA ASP A 255 -13.96 -26.14 16.63
C ASP A 255 -12.99 -25.14 15.97
N LEU A 256 -13.15 -23.85 16.30
CA LEU A 256 -12.29 -22.81 15.78
C LEU A 256 -10.86 -22.91 16.34
N LEU A 257 -10.70 -23.22 17.62
CA LEU A 257 -9.42 -23.43 18.27
C LEU A 257 -8.64 -24.57 17.60
N ASP A 258 -9.33 -25.69 17.34
CA ASP A 258 -8.72 -26.83 16.66
C ASP A 258 -8.30 -26.47 15.23
N ALA A 259 -9.15 -25.76 14.47
CA ALA A 259 -8.86 -25.37 13.11
C ALA A 259 -7.65 -24.39 13.04
N ILE A 260 -7.60 -23.37 13.90
CA ILE A 260 -6.52 -22.39 13.94
C ILE A 260 -5.22 -23.04 14.42
N SER A 261 -5.28 -23.95 15.40
CA SER A 261 -4.10 -24.64 15.94
C SER A 261 -3.44 -25.57 14.91
N GLN A 262 -4.20 -26.15 13.99
CA GLN A 262 -3.69 -26.98 12.89
C GLN A 262 -3.01 -26.18 11.78
N GLU A 263 -3.37 -24.90 11.63
CA GLU A 263 -2.84 -24.02 10.57
C GLU A 263 -1.53 -23.32 10.99
N LEU A 264 -1.27 -23.18 12.29
CA LEU A 264 -0.04 -22.57 12.84
C LEU A 264 1.18 -23.46 12.73
#